data_c331eb2bb649db0dfe0046c15348d6f6
#
_entry.id   c331eb2bb649db0dfe0046c15348d6f6
#
_cell.length_a   1.000
_cell.length_b   1.000
_cell.length_c   1.000
_cell.angle_alpha   90.00
_cell.angle_beta   90.00
_cell.angle_gamma   90.00
#
_symmetry.space_group_name_H-M   'P 1'
#
loop_
_entity.id
_entity.type
_entity.pdbx_description
1 polymer ?
#
loop_
_entity_poly.entity_id
_entity_poly.type
_entity_poly.pdbx_seq_one_letter_code
_entity_poly.pdbx_strand_id
1 'polypeptide(L)'
;MFSKWGWMVIILVFVFLLNGCGFKDIDKRFFVVSIGVDLAKDGPKKYLVSLKFAVPSPSKDKTNEFAIVSEKADSMSEAVRIIKTKVDKEVDFSHAKVIVLSEQVVKEKGNAGIFYWFARRRDIQGIAWTAIAKPSALAVLKVKPKSENLPSNALILSLGKDGSETPYVISEFIFDMKYKLIEKGIDPILPIIEAEKDLFEINKVGLFNKSHMVMKLGPEETKILNYLRKREEKSAVKVKKGNTTIVIDTHKVKTKYKIYTPKGKAPYIKVKVSVEGTMEEATRRVPNEKLSDYEKAAEKSLNREIEKVLVKIQKANLDPIGFGLRYRSRHFNNDDWEEWKWIYPAITFKVHTKVQIADTGLIE
;
A
#
# COMPACT_ATOMS: atom_id res chain seq x y z
N MET A 1 7.70 -25.74 -59.65
CA MET A 1 9.17 -25.55 -59.50
C MET A 1 9.42 -24.07 -59.28
N PHE A 2 9.67 -23.65 -58.05
CA PHE A 2 10.06 -22.25 -57.81
C PHE A 2 11.44 -22.00 -58.39
N SER A 3 11.56 -20.96 -59.24
CA SER A 3 12.80 -20.52 -59.83
C SER A 3 13.82 -20.22 -58.72
N LYS A 4 15.12 -20.47 -58.96
CA LYS A 4 16.21 -20.11 -58.03
C LYS A 4 16.11 -18.63 -57.54
N TRP A 5 15.57 -17.77 -58.35
CA TRP A 5 15.28 -16.38 -58.06
C TRP A 5 14.18 -16.21 -56.99
N GLY A 6 13.16 -17.05 -56.99
CA GLY A 6 12.09 -17.02 -55.98
C GLY A 6 12.62 -17.36 -54.58
N TRP A 7 13.48 -18.34 -54.46
CA TRP A 7 14.16 -18.67 -53.24
C TRP A 7 15.05 -17.54 -52.70
N MET A 8 15.77 -16.85 -53.59
CA MET A 8 16.62 -15.72 -53.22
C MET A 8 15.82 -14.53 -52.70
N VAL A 9 14.63 -14.26 -53.30
CA VAL A 9 13.71 -13.20 -52.82
C VAL A 9 13.15 -13.55 -51.45
N ILE A 10 12.79 -14.82 -51.23
CA ILE A 10 12.28 -15.29 -49.92
C ILE A 10 13.32 -15.16 -48.83
N ILE A 11 14.57 -15.53 -49.11
CA ILE A 11 15.69 -15.37 -48.18
C ILE A 11 15.94 -13.89 -47.90
N LEU A 12 15.91 -13.02 -48.92
CA LEU A 12 16.09 -11.57 -48.74
C LEU A 12 15.00 -10.96 -47.86
N VAL A 13 13.74 -11.36 -48.08
CA VAL A 13 12.57 -10.93 -47.22
C VAL A 13 12.75 -11.43 -45.79
N PHE A 14 13.23 -12.68 -45.60
CA PHE A 14 13.47 -13.24 -44.28
C PHE A 14 14.59 -12.50 -43.52
N VAL A 15 15.64 -12.06 -44.22
CA VAL A 15 16.73 -11.23 -43.66
C VAL A 15 16.22 -9.84 -43.24
N PHE A 16 15.28 -9.24 -43.96
CA PHE A 16 14.62 -7.98 -43.57
C PHE A 16 13.66 -8.13 -42.39
N LEU A 17 13.10 -9.34 -42.16
CA LEU A 17 12.24 -9.63 -40.99
C LEU A 17 13.06 -9.92 -39.71
N LEU A 18 14.38 -10.15 -39.82
CA LEU A 18 15.30 -10.35 -38.70
C LEU A 18 15.78 -9.03 -38.06
N ASN A 19 15.07 -7.92 -38.24
CA ASN A 19 15.32 -6.70 -37.46
C ASN A 19 15.04 -6.99 -35.99
N GLY A 20 16.04 -7.52 -35.29
CA GLY A 20 15.96 -7.82 -33.87
C GLY A 20 15.71 -6.58 -33.04
N CYS A 21 14.98 -6.73 -31.97
CA CYS A 21 14.82 -5.72 -30.92
C CYS A 21 16.20 -5.19 -30.54
N GLY A 22 16.41 -3.88 -30.61
CA GLY A 22 17.68 -3.24 -30.30
C GLY A 22 18.20 -3.69 -28.94
N PHE A 23 19.30 -4.45 -28.93
CA PHE A 23 19.99 -4.88 -27.72
C PHE A 23 20.48 -3.64 -26.98
N LYS A 24 19.98 -3.42 -25.76
CA LYS A 24 20.47 -2.33 -24.93
C LYS A 24 21.49 -2.88 -23.94
N ASP A 25 22.71 -2.41 -24.05
CA ASP A 25 23.84 -2.78 -23.20
C ASP A 25 23.53 -2.44 -21.72
N ILE A 26 23.65 -3.44 -20.85
CA ILE A 26 23.37 -3.29 -19.41
C ILE A 26 24.37 -2.32 -18.77
N ASP A 27 25.62 -2.33 -19.20
CA ASP A 27 26.70 -1.49 -18.64
C ASP A 27 26.49 0.00 -18.89
N LYS A 28 25.67 0.34 -19.90
CA LYS A 28 25.29 1.72 -20.23
C LYS A 28 24.04 2.19 -19.53
N ARG A 29 23.47 1.40 -18.61
CA ARG A 29 22.25 1.75 -17.89
C ARG A 29 22.51 2.12 -16.46
N PHE A 30 21.76 3.09 -15.98
CA PHE A 30 21.70 3.49 -14.58
C PHE A 30 20.31 3.19 -14.03
N PHE A 31 20.24 2.09 -13.28
CA PHE A 31 18.96 1.56 -12.81
C PHE A 31 18.40 2.36 -11.65
N VAL A 32 17.23 2.95 -11.85
CA VAL A 32 16.44 3.57 -10.78
C VAL A 32 15.83 2.47 -9.95
N VAL A 33 16.03 2.49 -8.64
CA VAL A 33 15.48 1.51 -7.69
C VAL A 33 14.35 2.12 -6.86
N SER A 34 14.40 3.42 -6.58
CA SER A 34 13.34 4.14 -5.88
C SER A 34 13.19 5.56 -6.39
N ILE A 35 11.98 6.08 -6.32
CA ILE A 35 11.61 7.42 -6.78
C ILE A 35 10.96 8.19 -5.63
N GLY A 36 11.43 9.41 -5.39
CA GLY A 36 10.86 10.33 -4.40
C GLY A 36 10.29 11.58 -5.04
N VAL A 37 9.16 12.07 -4.53
CA VAL A 37 8.55 13.33 -4.95
C VAL A 37 8.20 14.16 -3.73
N ASP A 38 8.81 15.33 -3.63
CA ASP A 38 8.55 16.35 -2.64
C ASP A 38 8.00 17.63 -3.31
N LEU A 39 7.40 18.52 -2.53
CA LEU A 39 7.22 19.91 -2.97
C LEU A 39 8.57 20.63 -2.93
N ALA A 40 8.85 21.43 -3.94
CA ALA A 40 10.02 22.29 -3.92
C ALA A 40 9.85 23.41 -2.87
N LYS A 41 10.86 23.60 -2.02
CA LYS A 41 10.78 24.58 -0.92
C LYS A 41 11.05 26.02 -1.38
N ASP A 42 11.90 26.20 -2.42
CA ASP A 42 12.36 27.50 -2.84
C ASP A 42 12.31 27.61 -4.38
N GLY A 43 11.97 28.82 -4.86
CA GLY A 43 11.91 29.13 -6.29
C GLY A 43 10.56 28.80 -6.94
N PRO A 44 10.43 29.02 -8.24
CA PRO A 44 9.16 28.95 -8.96
C PRO A 44 8.72 27.51 -9.28
N LYS A 45 9.60 26.52 -9.13
CA LYS A 45 9.31 25.13 -9.49
C LYS A 45 8.45 24.44 -8.44
N LYS A 46 7.51 23.60 -8.90
CA LYS A 46 6.50 22.97 -8.04
C LYS A 46 7.04 21.76 -7.26
N TYR A 47 7.83 20.88 -7.91
CA TYR A 47 8.24 19.61 -7.34
C TYR A 47 9.76 19.50 -7.22
N LEU A 48 10.22 18.75 -6.21
CA LEU A 48 11.56 18.19 -6.13
C LEU A 48 11.45 16.69 -6.38
N VAL A 49 11.94 16.24 -7.52
CA VAL A 49 11.94 14.81 -7.90
C VAL A 49 13.31 14.23 -7.65
N SER A 50 13.38 13.14 -6.91
CA SER A 50 14.63 12.45 -6.54
C SER A 50 14.60 11.03 -7.08
N LEU A 51 15.62 10.65 -7.83
CA LEU A 51 15.83 9.29 -8.31
C LEU A 51 16.98 8.67 -7.53
N LYS A 52 16.74 7.50 -6.95
CA LYS A 52 17.76 6.69 -6.29
C LYS A 52 18.20 5.58 -7.23
N PHE A 53 19.49 5.55 -7.51
CA PHE A 53 20.11 4.64 -8.47
C PHE A 53 20.94 3.58 -7.74
N ALA A 54 20.88 2.35 -8.23
CA ALA A 54 21.81 1.31 -7.82
C ALA A 54 23.15 1.52 -8.54
N VAL A 55 24.24 1.56 -7.78
CA VAL A 55 25.61 1.59 -8.32
C VAL A 55 26.20 0.18 -8.17
N PRO A 56 26.37 -0.59 -9.25
CA PRO A 56 26.99 -1.90 -9.18
C PRO A 56 28.42 -1.79 -8.66
N SER A 57 28.77 -2.54 -7.62
CA SER A 57 30.14 -2.65 -7.15
C SER A 57 30.77 -3.96 -7.63
N PRO A 58 31.92 -3.93 -8.32
CA PRO A 58 32.60 -5.13 -8.78
C PRO A 58 33.31 -5.92 -7.66
N SER A 59 33.47 -5.35 -6.46
CA SER A 59 34.17 -5.99 -5.35
C SER A 59 33.18 -6.60 -4.36
N LYS A 60 33.44 -7.86 -3.94
CA LYS A 60 32.62 -8.58 -2.95
C LYS A 60 32.62 -7.93 -1.56
N ASP A 61 33.61 -7.11 -1.25
CA ASP A 61 33.83 -6.50 0.07
C ASP A 61 33.26 -5.07 0.17
N LYS A 62 32.74 -4.49 -0.90
CA LYS A 62 32.11 -3.16 -0.86
C LYS A 62 30.60 -3.31 -0.82
N THR A 63 29.98 -2.69 0.19
CA THR A 63 28.53 -2.45 0.22
C THR A 63 28.11 -1.80 -1.08
N ASN A 64 27.05 -2.34 -1.71
CA ASN A 64 26.50 -1.74 -2.92
C ASN A 64 26.13 -0.28 -2.62
N GLU A 65 26.80 0.62 -3.34
CA GLU A 65 26.57 2.04 -3.23
C GLU A 65 25.30 2.42 -3.98
N PHE A 66 24.71 3.53 -3.60
CA PHE A 66 23.64 4.14 -4.37
C PHE A 66 23.91 5.64 -4.51
N ALA A 67 23.45 6.19 -5.63
CA ALA A 67 23.43 7.61 -5.87
C ALA A 67 22.00 8.15 -5.82
N ILE A 68 21.83 9.36 -5.32
CA ILE A 68 20.56 10.07 -5.42
C ILE A 68 20.79 11.34 -6.21
N VAL A 69 20.06 11.49 -7.31
CA VAL A 69 20.05 12.70 -8.14
C VAL A 69 18.67 13.33 -8.02
N SER A 70 18.64 14.61 -7.68
CA SER A 70 17.40 15.36 -7.48
C SER A 70 17.32 16.55 -8.43
N GLU A 71 16.09 16.90 -8.85
CA GLU A 71 15.81 18.04 -9.72
C GLU A 71 14.52 18.74 -9.32
N LYS A 72 14.52 20.08 -9.35
CA LYS A 72 13.33 20.90 -9.19
C LYS A 72 12.66 21.14 -10.55
N ALA A 73 11.38 20.83 -10.67
CA ALA A 73 10.65 20.92 -11.93
C ALA A 73 9.14 21.18 -11.70
N ASP A 74 8.45 21.59 -12.76
CA ASP A 74 7.00 21.77 -12.72
C ASP A 74 6.24 20.47 -13.02
N SER A 75 6.94 19.47 -13.56
CA SER A 75 6.38 18.16 -13.84
C SER A 75 7.40 17.03 -13.66
N MET A 76 6.90 15.80 -13.48
CA MET A 76 7.72 14.58 -13.42
C MET A 76 8.52 14.38 -14.71
N SER A 77 7.92 14.67 -15.88
CA SER A 77 8.57 14.52 -17.19
C SER A 77 9.71 15.49 -17.36
N GLU A 78 9.56 16.74 -16.95
CA GLU A 78 10.61 17.76 -16.97
C GLU A 78 11.78 17.34 -16.08
N ALA A 79 11.49 16.98 -14.82
CA ALA A 79 12.52 16.55 -13.87
C ALA A 79 13.36 15.40 -14.42
N VAL A 80 12.71 14.36 -14.95
CA VAL A 80 13.42 13.18 -15.50
C VAL A 80 14.29 13.57 -16.70
N ARG A 81 13.83 14.45 -17.58
CA ARG A 81 14.62 14.90 -18.74
C ARG A 81 15.87 15.66 -18.29
N ILE A 82 15.74 16.54 -17.28
CA ILE A 82 16.89 17.29 -16.75
C ILE A 82 17.83 16.34 -16.01
N ILE A 83 17.33 15.40 -15.20
CA ILE A 83 18.17 14.40 -14.52
C ILE A 83 19.03 13.61 -15.52
N LYS A 84 18.46 13.25 -16.69
CA LYS A 84 19.23 12.56 -17.76
C LYS A 84 20.43 13.35 -18.28
N THR A 85 20.46 14.67 -18.13
CA THR A 85 21.62 15.48 -18.49
C THR A 85 22.71 15.53 -17.42
N LYS A 86 22.42 15.02 -16.22
CA LYS A 86 23.31 15.04 -15.05
C LYS A 86 23.98 13.71 -14.79
N VAL A 87 23.63 12.68 -15.55
CA VAL A 87 24.17 11.32 -15.41
C VAL A 87 24.81 10.88 -16.73
N ASP A 88 25.83 10.05 -16.62
CA ASP A 88 26.63 9.56 -17.73
C ASP A 88 26.07 8.30 -18.42
N LYS A 89 25.02 7.70 -17.85
CA LYS A 89 24.37 6.49 -18.33
C LYS A 89 22.88 6.70 -18.62
N GLU A 90 22.27 5.83 -19.42
CA GLU A 90 20.84 5.88 -19.70
C GLU A 90 20.02 5.56 -18.44
N VAL A 91 19.16 6.49 -18.02
CA VAL A 91 18.25 6.29 -16.87
C VAL A 91 17.21 5.24 -17.22
N ASP A 92 17.24 4.12 -16.49
CA ASP A 92 16.37 2.96 -16.69
C ASP A 92 15.47 2.76 -15.46
N PHE A 93 14.14 2.76 -15.65
CA PHE A 93 13.14 2.61 -14.60
C PHE A 93 12.65 1.17 -14.41
N SER A 94 13.13 0.20 -15.17
CA SER A 94 12.67 -1.19 -15.11
C SER A 94 12.86 -1.84 -13.74
N HIS A 95 13.75 -1.30 -12.92
CA HIS A 95 14.04 -1.74 -11.55
C HIS A 95 13.44 -0.83 -10.47
N ALA A 96 12.61 0.14 -10.84
CA ALA A 96 11.92 1.00 -9.87
C ALA A 96 10.89 0.19 -9.09
N LYS A 97 11.21 -0.15 -7.85
CA LYS A 97 10.38 -0.98 -6.97
C LYS A 97 9.59 -0.18 -5.93
N VAL A 98 10.02 1.05 -5.62
CA VAL A 98 9.40 1.88 -4.59
C VAL A 98 9.21 3.31 -5.10
N ILE A 99 8.02 3.83 -4.95
CA ILE A 99 7.63 5.21 -5.26
C ILE A 99 7.11 5.84 -3.98
N VAL A 100 7.76 6.90 -3.51
CA VAL A 100 7.35 7.62 -2.31
C VAL A 100 7.03 9.08 -2.62
N LEU A 101 5.88 9.54 -2.13
CA LEU A 101 5.47 10.94 -2.23
C LEU A 101 5.40 11.54 -0.84
N SER A 102 5.94 12.74 -0.62
CA SER A 102 5.83 13.37 0.69
C SER A 102 4.38 13.63 1.08
N GLU A 103 4.12 13.66 2.40
CA GLU A 103 2.78 13.95 2.93
C GLU A 103 2.24 15.29 2.40
N GLN A 104 3.12 16.26 2.19
CA GLN A 104 2.75 17.58 1.63
C GLN A 104 2.24 17.45 0.20
N VAL A 105 2.93 16.70 -0.66
CA VAL A 105 2.50 16.45 -2.05
C VAL A 105 1.12 15.83 -2.11
N VAL A 106 0.88 14.79 -1.32
CA VAL A 106 -0.38 14.04 -1.41
C VAL A 106 -1.56 14.74 -0.74
N LYS A 107 -1.32 15.74 0.11
CA LYS A 107 -2.37 16.57 0.71
C LYS A 107 -2.88 17.68 -0.22
N GLU A 108 -2.08 18.12 -1.18
CA GLU A 108 -2.54 19.11 -2.15
C GLU A 108 -3.63 18.57 -3.05
N LYS A 109 -4.71 19.33 -3.18
CA LYS A 109 -5.83 19.01 -4.08
C LYS A 109 -5.34 18.94 -5.53
N GLY A 110 -5.75 17.89 -6.24
CA GLY A 110 -5.37 17.68 -7.63
C GLY A 110 -4.06 16.92 -7.85
N ASN A 111 -3.22 16.76 -6.83
CA ASN A 111 -1.94 16.07 -6.98
C ASN A 111 -2.06 14.53 -7.15
N ALA A 112 -3.24 13.95 -6.96
CA ALA A 112 -3.47 12.54 -7.33
C ALA A 112 -3.14 12.25 -8.81
N GLY A 113 -3.15 13.26 -9.67
CA GLY A 113 -2.69 13.17 -11.06
C GLY A 113 -1.25 12.69 -11.25
N ILE A 114 -0.38 12.88 -10.24
CA ILE A 114 1.01 12.39 -10.26
C ILE A 114 1.04 10.86 -10.42
N PHE A 115 0.13 10.14 -9.77
CA PHE A 115 0.04 8.68 -9.87
C PHE A 115 -0.23 8.21 -11.29
N TYR A 116 -0.97 8.99 -12.10
CA TYR A 116 -1.20 8.67 -13.50
C TYR A 116 0.06 8.75 -14.34
N TRP A 117 1.00 9.65 -14.00
CA TRP A 117 2.29 9.71 -14.70
C TRP A 117 3.06 8.41 -14.50
N PHE A 118 3.19 7.93 -13.26
CA PHE A 118 3.85 6.67 -12.97
C PHE A 118 3.16 5.48 -13.64
N ALA A 119 1.84 5.43 -13.57
CA ALA A 119 1.05 4.31 -14.09
C ALA A 119 0.94 4.27 -15.63
N ARG A 120 1.27 5.37 -16.33
CA ARG A 120 1.33 5.43 -17.80
C ARG A 120 2.68 5.01 -18.37
N ARG A 121 3.72 5.02 -17.57
CA ARG A 121 5.05 4.63 -18.04
C ARG A 121 5.14 3.13 -18.21
N ARG A 122 5.58 2.70 -19.42
CA ARG A 122 5.75 1.28 -19.74
C ARG A 122 7.02 0.69 -19.12
N ASP A 123 7.98 1.53 -18.77
CA ASP A 123 9.26 1.18 -18.17
C ASP A 123 9.23 1.15 -16.63
N ILE A 124 8.09 1.51 -15.99
CA ILE A 124 7.84 1.31 -14.56
C ILE A 124 6.89 0.14 -14.39
N GLN A 125 7.30 -0.85 -13.59
CA GLN A 125 6.45 -2.01 -13.32
C GLN A 125 5.23 -1.61 -12.49
N GLY A 126 4.03 -2.08 -12.87
CA GLY A 126 2.78 -1.82 -12.13
C GLY A 126 2.79 -2.32 -10.68
N ILE A 127 3.72 -3.23 -10.35
CA ILE A 127 3.95 -3.79 -9.01
C ILE A 127 4.98 -2.99 -8.19
N ALA A 128 5.32 -1.76 -8.58
CA ALA A 128 6.10 -0.88 -7.73
C ALA A 128 5.27 -0.49 -6.48
N TRP A 129 5.85 -0.65 -5.30
CA TRP A 129 5.24 -0.24 -4.03
C TRP A 129 5.09 1.28 -4.00
N THR A 130 3.96 1.74 -3.52
CA THR A 130 3.66 3.17 -3.42
C THR A 130 3.37 3.53 -1.97
N ALA A 131 3.98 4.62 -1.47
CA ALA A 131 3.85 5.04 -0.09
C ALA A 131 3.91 6.56 0.07
N ILE A 132 3.46 7.03 1.24
CA ILE A 132 3.61 8.41 1.69
C ILE A 132 4.89 8.48 2.53
N ALA A 133 5.70 9.51 2.31
CA ALA A 133 6.95 9.72 3.01
C ALA A 133 6.85 10.84 4.06
N LYS A 134 7.48 10.64 5.21
CA LYS A 134 7.71 11.66 6.25
C LYS A 134 9.14 11.58 6.76
N PRO A 135 9.79 12.71 7.06
CA PRO A 135 9.31 14.09 6.88
C PRO A 135 9.28 14.54 5.41
N SER A 136 10.00 13.84 4.50
CA SER A 136 10.05 14.10 3.07
C SER A 136 10.38 12.82 2.31
N ALA A 137 10.07 12.78 1.00
CA ALA A 137 10.44 11.65 0.15
C ALA A 137 11.97 11.50 0.05
N LEU A 138 12.69 12.60 -0.08
CA LEU A 138 14.15 12.60 -0.11
C LEU A 138 14.75 12.06 1.21
N ALA A 139 14.14 12.38 2.37
CA ALA A 139 14.59 11.84 3.65
C ALA A 139 14.46 10.32 3.69
N VAL A 140 13.33 9.77 3.25
CA VAL A 140 13.11 8.32 3.15
C VAL A 140 14.14 7.67 2.20
N LEU A 141 14.42 8.26 1.04
CA LEU A 141 15.40 7.72 0.11
C LEU A 141 16.84 7.73 0.66
N LYS A 142 17.16 8.66 1.56
CA LYS A 142 18.49 8.78 2.18
C LYS A 142 18.75 7.81 3.31
N VAL A 143 17.72 7.22 3.93
CA VAL A 143 17.92 6.26 5.02
C VAL A 143 18.75 5.06 4.53
N LYS A 144 19.71 4.67 5.35
CA LYS A 144 20.62 3.53 5.14
C LYS A 144 20.45 2.54 6.29
N PRO A 145 19.46 1.63 6.22
CA PRO A 145 19.29 0.63 7.26
C PRO A 145 20.51 -0.28 7.34
N LYS A 146 20.96 -0.54 8.56
CA LYS A 146 22.11 -1.43 8.79
C LYS A 146 21.80 -2.91 8.54
N SER A 147 20.52 -3.26 8.47
CA SER A 147 20.03 -4.63 8.25
C SER A 147 20.21 -5.11 6.81
N GLU A 148 20.45 -4.19 5.85
CA GLU A 148 20.49 -4.52 4.44
C GLU A 148 21.64 -3.83 3.73
N ASN A 149 22.40 -4.61 2.95
CA ASN A 149 23.50 -4.08 2.12
C ASN A 149 22.95 -3.23 0.95
N LEU A 150 21.72 -3.48 0.51
CA LEU A 150 21.00 -2.70 -0.48
C LEU A 150 19.88 -1.89 0.21
N PRO A 151 20.08 -0.61 0.53
CA PRO A 151 19.11 0.16 1.31
C PRO A 151 17.71 0.25 0.71
N SER A 152 17.57 0.14 -0.62
CA SER A 152 16.27 0.06 -1.28
C SER A 152 15.56 -1.27 -1.02
N ASN A 153 16.31 -2.33 -0.74
CA ASN A 153 15.78 -3.64 -0.43
C ASN A 153 15.03 -3.63 0.91
N ALA A 154 15.54 -2.90 1.91
CA ALA A 154 14.85 -2.74 3.20
C ALA A 154 13.43 -2.17 3.05
N LEU A 155 13.23 -1.17 2.17
CA LEU A 155 11.88 -0.65 1.87
C LEU A 155 11.00 -1.69 1.17
N ILE A 156 11.57 -2.46 0.24
CA ILE A 156 10.84 -3.51 -0.49
C ILE A 156 10.38 -4.59 0.50
N LEU A 157 11.29 -5.06 1.37
CA LEU A 157 11.00 -6.08 2.38
C LEU A 157 9.99 -5.57 3.43
N SER A 158 10.13 -4.32 3.88
CA SER A 158 9.20 -3.73 4.85
C SER A 158 7.79 -3.54 4.29
N LEU A 159 7.64 -3.29 2.99
CA LEU A 159 6.34 -3.17 2.31
C LEU A 159 5.83 -4.50 1.77
N GLY A 160 6.72 -5.47 1.54
CA GLY A 160 6.36 -6.81 1.09
C GLY A 160 5.80 -7.68 2.22
N LYS A 161 4.95 -8.64 1.88
CA LYS A 161 4.44 -9.60 2.86
C LYS A 161 5.54 -10.52 3.41
N ASP A 162 6.60 -10.71 2.65
CA ASP A 162 7.70 -11.62 3.00
C ASP A 162 8.69 -11.01 4.01
N GLY A 163 8.61 -9.69 4.27
CA GLY A 163 9.55 -8.97 5.12
C GLY A 163 9.03 -8.58 6.50
N SER A 164 7.72 -8.46 6.68
CA SER A 164 7.14 -8.08 7.97
C SER A 164 5.75 -8.69 8.15
N GLU A 165 5.67 -9.73 8.98
CA GLU A 165 4.40 -10.31 9.42
C GLU A 165 3.77 -9.45 10.52
N THR A 166 3.32 -8.23 10.17
CA THR A 166 2.70 -7.32 11.14
C THR A 166 1.37 -6.76 10.62
N PRO A 167 0.34 -6.70 11.49
CA PRO A 167 -0.97 -6.18 11.10
C PRO A 167 -0.98 -4.66 10.88
N TYR A 168 0.08 -3.97 11.23
CA TYR A 168 0.18 -2.52 11.16
C TYR A 168 0.63 -2.00 9.79
N VAL A 169 1.19 -2.86 8.91
CA VAL A 169 1.62 -2.48 7.57
C VAL A 169 0.52 -2.75 6.55
N ILE A 170 0.16 -1.73 5.80
CA ILE A 170 -0.67 -1.85 4.60
C ILE A 170 0.22 -1.61 3.39
N SER A 171 0.15 -2.49 2.42
CA SER A 171 0.96 -2.42 1.21
C SER A 171 0.08 -2.18 -0.01
N GLU A 172 0.47 -1.24 -0.85
CA GLU A 172 -0.26 -0.88 -2.07
C GLU A 172 0.70 -0.69 -3.24
N PHE A 173 0.37 -1.31 -4.37
CA PHE A 173 1.09 -1.10 -5.62
C PHE A 173 0.60 0.14 -6.35
N ILE A 174 1.42 0.67 -7.26
CA ILE A 174 0.99 1.78 -8.13
C ILE A 174 -0.23 1.39 -8.98
N PHE A 175 -0.34 0.13 -9.37
CA PHE A 175 -1.51 -0.43 -10.05
C PHE A 175 -2.78 -0.31 -9.18
N ASP A 176 -2.72 -0.69 -7.90
CA ASP A 176 -3.85 -0.59 -6.96
C ASP A 176 -4.29 0.87 -6.78
N MET A 177 -3.31 1.77 -6.62
CA MET A 177 -3.58 3.21 -6.48
C MET A 177 -4.30 3.75 -7.72
N LYS A 178 -3.77 3.45 -8.93
CA LYS A 178 -4.42 3.86 -10.20
C LYS A 178 -5.84 3.33 -10.31
N TYR A 179 -6.03 2.04 -10.04
CA TYR A 179 -7.35 1.41 -10.09
C TYR A 179 -8.34 2.12 -9.17
N LYS A 180 -7.98 2.33 -7.91
CA LYS A 180 -8.85 2.96 -6.92
C LYS A 180 -9.09 4.45 -7.17
N LEU A 181 -8.18 5.16 -7.85
CA LEU A 181 -8.42 6.55 -8.26
C LEU A 181 -9.51 6.67 -9.33
N ILE A 182 -9.64 5.67 -10.21
CA ILE A 182 -10.58 5.67 -11.34
C ILE A 182 -11.92 5.05 -10.93
N GLU A 183 -11.87 3.92 -10.20
CA GLU A 183 -13.05 3.11 -9.91
C GLU A 183 -13.98 3.80 -8.90
N LYS A 184 -15.28 3.79 -9.19
CA LYS A 184 -16.33 4.30 -8.30
C LYS A 184 -16.64 3.28 -7.20
N GLY A 185 -16.77 3.73 -5.95
CA GLY A 185 -17.18 2.88 -4.81
C GLY A 185 -16.04 2.18 -4.09
N ILE A 186 -14.80 2.61 -4.31
CA ILE A 186 -13.64 2.25 -3.51
C ILE A 186 -12.65 3.41 -3.51
N ASP A 187 -12.08 3.76 -2.37
CA ASP A 187 -11.13 4.86 -2.22
C ASP A 187 -9.70 4.38 -1.98
N PRO A 188 -8.69 5.13 -2.51
CA PRO A 188 -7.30 4.77 -2.36
C PRO A 188 -6.79 4.93 -0.92
N ILE A 189 -5.79 4.12 -0.60
CA ILE A 189 -5.02 4.23 0.65
C ILE A 189 -3.54 4.00 0.34
N LEU A 190 -2.67 4.60 1.13
CA LEU A 190 -1.23 4.36 1.05
C LEU A 190 -0.60 4.25 2.44
N PRO A 191 0.37 3.35 2.66
CA PRO A 191 1.14 3.32 3.89
C PRO A 191 1.94 4.62 4.06
N ILE A 192 2.18 5.00 5.30
CA ILE A 192 3.05 6.12 5.65
C ILE A 192 4.37 5.56 6.15
N ILE A 193 5.47 5.93 5.50
CA ILE A 193 6.83 5.62 5.89
C ILE A 193 7.40 6.83 6.61
N GLU A 194 7.72 6.69 7.87
CA GLU A 194 8.44 7.69 8.64
C GLU A 194 9.93 7.32 8.65
N ALA A 195 10.76 8.23 8.11
CA ALA A 195 12.21 8.05 8.12
C ALA A 195 12.76 8.41 9.49
N GLU A 196 13.40 7.47 10.14
CA GLU A 196 14.21 7.68 11.32
C GLU A 196 15.71 7.65 10.95
N LYS A 197 16.60 7.72 11.95
CA LYS A 197 18.03 7.81 11.68
C LYS A 197 18.57 6.69 10.79
N ASP A 198 18.31 5.43 11.18
CA ASP A 198 18.84 4.22 10.53
C ASP A 198 17.76 3.19 10.21
N LEU A 199 16.47 3.56 10.30
CA LEU A 199 15.36 2.64 10.08
C LEU A 199 14.12 3.36 9.55
N PHE A 200 13.11 2.58 9.18
CA PHE A 200 11.80 3.05 8.77
C PHE A 200 10.74 2.60 9.76
N GLU A 201 9.85 3.51 10.14
CA GLU A 201 8.62 3.14 10.83
C GLU A 201 7.45 3.15 9.84
N ILE A 202 6.72 2.02 9.74
CA ILE A 202 5.57 1.85 8.83
C ILE A 202 4.43 1.23 9.62
N ASN A 203 3.58 2.05 10.23
CA ASN A 203 2.47 1.59 11.05
C ASN A 203 1.20 2.45 10.92
N LYS A 204 1.18 3.38 9.98
CA LYS A 204 0.10 4.32 9.73
C LYS A 204 -0.32 4.28 8.26
N VAL A 205 -1.53 4.69 7.96
CA VAL A 205 -2.04 4.76 6.60
C VAL A 205 -2.73 6.09 6.32
N GLY A 206 -2.49 6.64 5.13
CA GLY A 206 -3.22 7.77 4.59
C GLY A 206 -4.38 7.30 3.73
N LEU A 207 -5.55 7.90 3.93
CA LEU A 207 -6.77 7.64 3.17
C LEU A 207 -7.01 8.80 2.21
N PHE A 208 -7.33 8.48 0.98
CA PHE A 208 -7.53 9.43 -0.10
C PHE A 208 -8.98 9.43 -0.56
N ASN A 209 -9.42 10.59 -1.06
CA ASN A 209 -10.48 10.64 -2.05
C ASN A 209 -9.85 10.54 -3.47
N LYS A 210 -10.61 10.88 -4.53
CA LYS A 210 -10.09 10.83 -5.91
C LYS A 210 -9.09 11.95 -6.25
N SER A 211 -8.82 12.87 -5.33
CA SER A 211 -8.01 14.08 -5.58
C SER A 211 -6.78 14.19 -4.68
N HIS A 212 -6.89 13.85 -3.40
CA HIS A 212 -5.82 14.08 -2.41
C HIS A 212 -6.01 13.19 -1.16
N MET A 213 -5.00 13.17 -0.30
CA MET A 213 -5.10 12.55 1.01
C MET A 213 -5.99 13.37 1.94
N VAL A 214 -7.05 12.77 2.46
CA VAL A 214 -8.06 13.42 3.32
C VAL A 214 -7.73 13.24 4.81
N MET A 215 -7.30 12.04 5.21
CA MET A 215 -7.07 11.73 6.61
C MET A 215 -5.99 10.65 6.81
N LYS A 216 -5.55 10.51 8.06
CA LYS A 216 -4.64 9.44 8.50
C LYS A 216 -5.30 8.57 9.55
N LEU A 217 -4.98 7.29 9.51
CA LEU A 217 -5.24 6.35 10.59
C LEU A 217 -3.94 6.06 11.34
N GLY A 218 -4.03 6.02 12.67
CA GLY A 218 -2.94 5.61 13.54
C GLY A 218 -2.74 4.07 13.52
N PRO A 219 -1.75 3.55 14.29
CA PRO A 219 -1.38 2.14 14.24
C PRO A 219 -2.56 1.19 14.51
N GLU A 220 -3.28 1.37 15.62
CA GLU A 220 -4.41 0.50 15.97
C GLU A 220 -5.57 0.58 14.95
N GLU A 221 -5.83 1.79 14.42
CA GLU A 221 -6.85 1.96 13.38
C GLU A 221 -6.43 1.32 12.05
N THR A 222 -5.11 1.34 11.74
CA THR A 222 -4.53 0.67 10.56
C THR A 222 -4.69 -0.84 10.67
N LYS A 223 -4.42 -1.43 11.85
CA LYS A 223 -4.67 -2.83 12.16
C LYS A 223 -6.13 -3.23 11.92
N ILE A 224 -7.07 -2.43 12.45
CA ILE A 224 -8.50 -2.66 12.25
C ILE A 224 -8.89 -2.56 10.76
N LEU A 225 -8.33 -1.61 10.02
CA LEU A 225 -8.58 -1.51 8.58
C LEU A 225 -8.06 -2.75 7.83
N ASN A 226 -6.90 -3.30 8.22
CA ASN A 226 -6.38 -4.56 7.66
C ASN A 226 -7.35 -5.73 7.90
N TYR A 227 -7.90 -5.88 9.10
CA TYR A 227 -8.92 -6.89 9.39
C TYR A 227 -10.12 -6.77 8.44
N LEU A 228 -10.59 -5.55 8.22
CA LEU A 228 -11.75 -5.28 7.36
C LEU A 228 -11.47 -5.55 5.87
N ARG A 229 -10.22 -5.39 5.43
CA ARG A 229 -9.79 -5.65 4.05
C ARG A 229 -9.51 -7.13 3.74
N LYS A 230 -9.66 -8.02 4.70
CA LYS A 230 -9.44 -9.49 4.57
C LYS A 230 -8.01 -9.86 4.19
N ARG A 231 -7.01 -9.09 4.62
CA ARG A 231 -5.62 -9.30 4.23
C ARG A 231 -4.71 -9.74 5.38
N GLU A 232 -5.30 -10.02 6.56
CA GLU A 232 -4.50 -10.31 7.76
C GLU A 232 -4.64 -11.76 8.22
N GLU A 233 -3.51 -12.40 8.46
CA GLU A 233 -3.42 -13.77 8.98
C GLU A 233 -2.84 -13.78 10.39
N LYS A 234 -1.81 -12.96 10.69
CA LYS A 234 -1.17 -12.86 12.00
C LYS A 234 -1.36 -11.47 12.60
N SER A 235 -1.73 -11.43 13.87
CA SER A 235 -1.95 -10.20 14.62
C SER A 235 -1.93 -10.45 16.11
N ALA A 236 -2.09 -9.40 16.91
CA ALA A 236 -2.29 -9.52 18.35
C ALA A 236 -3.52 -8.72 18.80
N VAL A 237 -4.32 -9.31 19.67
CA VAL A 237 -5.49 -8.67 20.29
C VAL A 237 -5.24 -8.53 21.78
N LYS A 238 -5.10 -7.30 22.24
CA LYS A 238 -4.95 -6.97 23.65
C LYS A 238 -6.32 -6.78 24.30
N VAL A 239 -6.59 -7.49 25.39
CA VAL A 239 -7.86 -7.45 26.11
C VAL A 239 -7.62 -7.21 27.60
N LYS A 240 -8.36 -6.26 28.17
CA LYS A 240 -8.35 -5.99 29.63
C LYS A 240 -9.71 -6.39 30.22
N LYS A 241 -9.67 -7.24 31.24
CA LYS A 241 -10.84 -7.61 32.05
C LYS A 241 -10.50 -7.48 33.53
N GLY A 242 -11.13 -6.53 34.22
CA GLY A 242 -10.77 -6.18 35.60
C GLY A 242 -9.31 -5.73 35.69
N ASN A 243 -8.53 -6.40 36.56
CA ASN A 243 -7.10 -6.16 36.76
C ASN A 243 -6.19 -7.07 35.93
N THR A 244 -6.76 -7.88 35.04
CA THR A 244 -6.00 -8.78 34.18
C THR A 244 -6.03 -8.30 32.74
N THR A 245 -4.85 -8.21 32.13
CA THR A 245 -4.67 -7.96 30.71
C THR A 245 -4.14 -9.23 30.08
N ILE A 246 -4.70 -9.65 28.98
CA ILE A 246 -4.19 -10.73 28.14
C ILE A 246 -3.85 -10.21 26.75
N VAL A 247 -2.90 -10.87 26.10
CA VAL A 247 -2.61 -10.72 24.66
C VAL A 247 -2.91 -12.05 23.99
N ILE A 248 -3.70 -11.99 22.94
CA ILE A 248 -4.04 -13.14 22.10
C ILE A 248 -3.23 -13.01 20.83
N ASP A 249 -2.27 -13.91 20.59
CA ASP A 249 -1.62 -14.05 19.30
C ASP A 249 -2.60 -14.71 18.33
N THR A 250 -2.94 -13.99 17.26
CA THR A 250 -3.95 -14.44 16.30
C THR A 250 -3.27 -15.01 15.07
N HIS A 251 -3.63 -16.22 14.72
CA HIS A 251 -3.14 -16.87 13.52
C HIS A 251 -4.17 -16.90 12.39
N LYS A 252 -5.39 -16.39 12.64
CA LYS A 252 -6.43 -16.31 11.61
C LYS A 252 -7.44 -15.23 11.93
N VAL A 253 -7.58 -14.28 11.01
CA VAL A 253 -8.62 -13.26 11.03
C VAL A 253 -9.41 -13.32 9.71
N LYS A 254 -10.72 -13.53 9.82
CA LYS A 254 -11.64 -13.57 8.66
C LYS A 254 -12.73 -12.55 8.79
N THR A 255 -12.88 -11.69 7.79
CA THR A 255 -13.96 -10.71 7.73
C THR A 255 -14.91 -11.01 6.57
N LYS A 256 -16.21 -10.96 6.86
CA LYS A 256 -17.30 -11.01 5.87
C LYS A 256 -18.26 -9.87 6.14
N TYR A 257 -18.80 -9.26 5.10
CA TYR A 257 -19.83 -8.25 5.25
C TYR A 257 -20.97 -8.44 4.25
N LYS A 258 -22.14 -7.93 4.61
CA LYS A 258 -23.32 -7.90 3.75
C LYS A 258 -24.02 -6.56 3.91
N ILE A 259 -24.37 -5.95 2.79
CA ILE A 259 -25.09 -4.67 2.71
C ILE A 259 -26.57 -4.98 2.64
N TYR A 260 -27.35 -4.24 3.41
CA TYR A 260 -28.81 -4.36 3.48
C TYR A 260 -29.44 -2.99 3.21
N THR A 261 -30.29 -2.92 2.21
CA THR A 261 -31.06 -1.74 1.81
C THR A 261 -32.54 -2.09 1.76
N PRO A 262 -33.16 -2.39 2.93
CA PRO A 262 -34.57 -2.80 2.96
C PRO A 262 -35.49 -1.61 2.63
N LYS A 263 -36.55 -1.85 1.83
CA LYS A 263 -37.54 -0.82 1.52
C LYS A 263 -38.17 -0.27 2.80
N GLY A 264 -38.23 1.06 2.95
CA GLY A 264 -38.87 1.74 4.08
C GLY A 264 -38.14 1.62 5.42
N LYS A 265 -36.90 1.11 5.46
CA LYS A 265 -36.07 1.01 6.66
C LYS A 265 -34.67 1.55 6.41
N ALA A 266 -34.02 2.00 7.49
CA ALA A 266 -32.65 2.51 7.39
C ALA A 266 -31.67 1.44 6.87
N PRO A 267 -30.80 1.80 5.93
CA PRO A 267 -29.79 0.90 5.39
C PRO A 267 -28.72 0.58 6.44
N TYR A 268 -28.16 -0.63 6.38
CA TYR A 268 -27.09 -1.03 7.28
C TYR A 268 -26.12 -2.02 6.63
N ILE A 269 -24.89 -2.03 7.14
CA ILE A 269 -23.88 -3.04 6.79
C ILE A 269 -23.67 -3.95 8.00
N LYS A 270 -23.92 -5.24 7.83
CA LYS A 270 -23.56 -6.26 8.82
C LYS A 270 -22.15 -6.74 8.55
N VAL A 271 -21.23 -6.50 9.50
CA VAL A 271 -19.84 -6.94 9.46
C VAL A 271 -19.67 -8.09 10.46
N LYS A 272 -19.13 -9.20 10.00
CA LYS A 272 -18.77 -10.35 10.83
C LYS A 272 -17.27 -10.56 10.78
N VAL A 273 -16.62 -10.57 11.93
CA VAL A 273 -15.19 -10.83 12.07
C VAL A 273 -15.02 -12.08 12.93
N SER A 274 -14.21 -13.03 12.46
CA SER A 274 -13.81 -14.21 13.20
C SER A 274 -12.32 -14.15 13.46
N VAL A 275 -11.95 -14.31 14.73
CA VAL A 275 -10.56 -14.26 15.19
C VAL A 275 -10.28 -15.56 15.91
N GLU A 276 -9.25 -16.28 15.48
CA GLU A 276 -8.77 -17.53 16.11
C GLU A 276 -7.31 -17.30 16.54
N GLY A 277 -6.97 -17.68 17.77
CA GLY A 277 -5.62 -17.48 18.31
C GLY A 277 -5.36 -18.25 19.60
N THR A 278 -4.16 -18.05 20.15
CA THR A 278 -3.72 -18.60 21.45
C THR A 278 -3.37 -17.46 22.39
N MET A 279 -3.43 -17.71 23.69
CA MET A 279 -3.01 -16.71 24.67
C MET A 279 -1.47 -16.66 24.70
N GLU A 280 -0.89 -15.53 24.29
CA GLU A 280 0.55 -15.33 24.27
C GLU A 280 1.06 -14.78 25.61
N GLU A 281 0.28 -13.88 26.24
CA GLU A 281 0.67 -13.20 27.47
C GLU A 281 -0.56 -12.98 28.36
N ALA A 282 -0.35 -13.09 29.66
CA ALA A 282 -1.35 -12.69 30.66
C ALA A 282 -0.64 -12.06 31.88
N THR A 283 -1.15 -10.91 32.38
CA THR A 283 -0.60 -10.25 33.57
C THR A 283 -0.89 -11.01 34.87
N ARG A 284 -1.79 -12.00 34.85
CA ARG A 284 -2.13 -12.91 35.93
C ARG A 284 -2.55 -14.26 35.36
N ARG A 285 -2.38 -15.33 36.15
CA ARG A 285 -2.83 -16.67 35.75
C ARG A 285 -4.32 -16.66 35.34
N VAL A 286 -4.61 -17.21 34.17
CA VAL A 286 -5.95 -17.36 33.63
C VAL A 286 -6.28 -18.83 33.50
N PRO A 287 -7.16 -19.38 34.32
CA PRO A 287 -7.59 -20.78 34.18
C PRO A 287 -8.36 -21.00 32.88
N ASN A 288 -8.22 -22.18 32.27
CA ASN A 288 -8.87 -22.56 31.03
C ASN A 288 -10.41 -22.37 31.07
N GLU A 289 -11.03 -22.64 32.21
CA GLU A 289 -12.48 -22.50 32.41
C GLU A 289 -12.95 -21.02 32.26
N LYS A 290 -12.04 -20.05 32.42
CA LYS A 290 -12.34 -18.61 32.30
C LYS A 290 -12.04 -18.04 30.92
N LEU A 291 -11.51 -18.82 29.97
CA LEU A 291 -11.18 -18.35 28.61
C LEU A 291 -12.38 -17.72 27.92
N SER A 292 -13.57 -18.32 28.03
CA SER A 292 -14.80 -17.80 27.42
C SER A 292 -15.16 -16.37 27.89
N ASP A 293 -14.75 -16.01 29.08
CA ASP A 293 -14.97 -14.68 29.64
C ASP A 293 -14.07 -13.62 28.97
N TYR A 294 -12.82 -14.01 28.67
CA TYR A 294 -11.87 -13.14 27.94
C TYR A 294 -12.23 -13.09 26.46
N GLU A 295 -12.72 -14.17 25.85
CA GLU A 295 -13.25 -14.15 24.49
C GLU A 295 -14.39 -13.13 24.37
N LYS A 296 -15.38 -13.16 25.27
CA LYS A 296 -16.50 -12.18 25.30
C LYS A 296 -15.99 -10.75 25.51
N ALA A 297 -14.95 -10.55 26.34
CA ALA A 297 -14.36 -9.24 26.56
C ALA A 297 -13.63 -8.75 25.30
N ALA A 298 -12.90 -9.63 24.60
CA ALA A 298 -12.25 -9.38 23.33
C ALA A 298 -13.26 -9.01 22.24
N GLU A 299 -14.34 -9.79 22.09
CA GLU A 299 -15.44 -9.54 21.16
C GLU A 299 -16.05 -8.15 21.37
N LYS A 300 -16.33 -7.79 22.62
CA LYS A 300 -16.89 -6.47 22.96
C LYS A 300 -15.93 -5.33 22.64
N SER A 301 -14.62 -5.50 22.90
CA SER A 301 -13.60 -4.49 22.56
C SER A 301 -13.47 -4.33 21.06
N LEU A 302 -13.28 -5.43 20.33
CA LEU A 302 -13.13 -5.42 18.88
C LEU A 302 -14.36 -4.87 18.17
N ASN A 303 -15.57 -5.22 18.60
CA ASN A 303 -16.81 -4.65 18.04
C ASN A 303 -16.79 -3.13 18.10
N ARG A 304 -16.43 -2.56 19.25
CA ARG A 304 -16.36 -1.11 19.47
C ARG A 304 -15.27 -0.44 18.63
N GLU A 305 -14.08 -1.05 18.58
CA GLU A 305 -12.95 -0.52 17.80
C GLU A 305 -13.24 -0.54 16.31
N ILE A 306 -13.79 -1.63 15.79
CA ILE A 306 -14.20 -1.77 14.40
C ILE A 306 -15.27 -0.75 14.03
N GLU A 307 -16.32 -0.63 14.85
CA GLU A 307 -17.39 0.34 14.61
C GLU A 307 -16.86 1.78 14.62
N LYS A 308 -15.99 2.12 15.59
CA LYS A 308 -15.35 3.44 15.67
C LYS A 308 -14.55 3.78 14.41
N VAL A 309 -13.77 2.83 13.88
CA VAL A 309 -12.99 3.04 12.66
C VAL A 309 -13.90 3.18 11.45
N LEU A 310 -14.92 2.34 11.31
CA LEU A 310 -15.89 2.40 10.21
C LEU A 310 -16.64 3.74 10.19
N VAL A 311 -17.14 4.19 11.35
CA VAL A 311 -17.85 5.46 11.48
C VAL A 311 -16.92 6.65 11.22
N LYS A 312 -15.64 6.58 11.68
CA LYS A 312 -14.65 7.62 11.43
C LYS A 312 -14.38 7.79 9.93
N ILE A 313 -14.21 6.69 9.21
CA ILE A 313 -13.97 6.67 7.76
C ILE A 313 -15.20 7.18 7.00
N GLN A 314 -16.40 6.71 7.37
CA GLN A 314 -17.66 7.13 6.77
C GLN A 314 -17.92 8.63 6.96
N LYS A 315 -17.66 9.20 8.15
CA LYS A 315 -17.80 10.64 8.40
C LYS A 315 -16.91 11.50 7.51
N ALA A 316 -15.78 10.96 7.07
CA ALA A 316 -14.92 11.59 6.08
C ALA A 316 -15.38 11.34 4.62
N ASN A 317 -16.52 10.67 4.45
CA ASN A 317 -17.08 10.26 3.16
C ASN A 317 -16.09 9.44 2.31
N LEU A 318 -15.36 8.51 2.96
CA LEU A 318 -14.37 7.64 2.35
C LEU A 318 -14.82 6.17 2.46
N ASP A 319 -14.46 5.38 1.45
CA ASP A 319 -14.73 3.94 1.39
C ASP A 319 -13.51 3.13 0.94
N PRO A 320 -12.46 2.99 1.77
CA PRO A 320 -11.27 2.21 1.41
C PRO A 320 -11.51 0.69 1.43
N ILE A 321 -12.65 0.24 1.93
CA ILE A 321 -13.04 -1.17 1.99
C ILE A 321 -13.73 -1.61 0.70
N GLY A 322 -14.36 -0.67 -0.01
CA GLY A 322 -15.05 -0.92 -1.26
C GLY A 322 -16.50 -1.43 -1.06
N PHE A 323 -17.19 -0.92 -0.07
CA PHE A 323 -18.62 -1.21 0.11
C PHE A 323 -19.44 -0.75 -1.09
N GLY A 324 -19.13 0.45 -1.63
CA GLY A 324 -19.78 0.99 -2.81
C GLY A 324 -19.51 0.16 -4.06
N LEU A 325 -18.29 -0.34 -4.24
CA LEU A 325 -17.98 -1.26 -5.31
C LEU A 325 -18.80 -2.56 -5.19
N ARG A 326 -18.95 -3.07 -3.95
CA ARG A 326 -19.77 -4.25 -3.69
C ARG A 326 -21.26 -3.99 -3.88
N TYR A 327 -21.74 -2.79 -3.54
CA TYR A 327 -23.12 -2.38 -3.79
C TYR A 327 -23.41 -2.39 -5.29
N ARG A 328 -22.62 -1.67 -6.08
CA ARG A 328 -22.73 -1.59 -7.52
C ARG A 328 -22.66 -2.95 -8.23
N SER A 329 -21.81 -3.85 -7.76
CA SER A 329 -21.72 -5.21 -8.32
C SER A 329 -22.99 -6.06 -8.17
N ARG A 330 -24.03 -5.56 -7.49
CA ARG A 330 -25.32 -6.23 -7.26
C ARG A 330 -26.53 -5.41 -7.70
N HIS A 331 -26.31 -4.19 -8.15
CA HIS A 331 -27.31 -3.28 -8.66
C HIS A 331 -26.85 -2.87 -10.05
N PHE A 332 -27.53 -3.32 -11.08
CA PHE A 332 -27.12 -3.16 -12.48
C PHE A 332 -27.93 -2.06 -13.19
N ASN A 333 -28.26 -0.99 -12.48
CA ASN A 333 -28.93 0.19 -13.03
C ASN A 333 -27.91 1.31 -13.28
N ASN A 334 -28.27 2.26 -14.13
CA ASN A 334 -27.39 3.39 -14.48
C ASN A 334 -27.14 4.34 -13.30
N ASP A 335 -28.02 4.32 -12.30
CA ASP A 335 -28.03 5.24 -11.15
C ASP A 335 -27.39 4.63 -9.89
N ASP A 336 -26.82 3.43 -9.97
CA ASP A 336 -26.27 2.67 -8.84
C ASP A 336 -25.28 3.48 -7.99
N TRP A 337 -24.46 4.33 -8.65
CA TRP A 337 -23.48 5.17 -7.98
C TRP A 337 -24.10 6.37 -7.28
N GLU A 338 -25.10 7.02 -7.91
CA GLU A 338 -25.82 8.14 -7.31
C GLU A 338 -26.62 7.68 -6.08
N GLU A 339 -27.29 6.53 -6.19
CA GLU A 339 -27.96 5.88 -5.06
C GLU A 339 -26.97 5.61 -3.92
N TRP A 340 -25.79 5.04 -4.22
CA TRP A 340 -24.79 4.75 -3.18
C TRP A 340 -24.32 6.01 -2.46
N LYS A 341 -24.07 7.10 -3.17
CA LYS A 341 -23.67 8.37 -2.56
C LYS A 341 -24.70 8.91 -1.56
N TRP A 342 -25.97 8.64 -1.80
CA TRP A 342 -27.07 8.97 -0.89
C TRP A 342 -27.14 8.01 0.30
N ILE A 343 -26.98 6.73 0.05
CA ILE A 343 -27.15 5.66 1.04
C ILE A 343 -25.97 5.64 2.03
N TYR A 344 -24.74 5.76 1.53
CA TYR A 344 -23.53 5.53 2.32
C TYR A 344 -23.41 6.41 3.57
N PRO A 345 -23.67 7.73 3.53
CA PRO A 345 -23.60 8.57 4.73
C PRO A 345 -24.64 8.21 5.81
N ALA A 346 -25.76 7.60 5.42
CA ALA A 346 -26.84 7.20 6.33
C ALA A 346 -26.73 5.74 6.81
N ILE A 347 -25.77 4.97 6.31
CA ILE A 347 -25.57 3.57 6.70
C ILE A 347 -25.16 3.45 8.16
N THR A 348 -25.79 2.51 8.86
CA THR A 348 -25.33 2.06 10.17
C THR A 348 -24.53 0.77 10.07
N PHE A 349 -23.53 0.60 10.93
CA PHE A 349 -22.72 -0.62 10.98
C PHE A 349 -23.19 -1.52 12.12
N LYS A 350 -23.45 -2.80 11.82
CA LYS A 350 -23.77 -3.84 12.80
C LYS A 350 -22.59 -4.80 12.86
N VAL A 351 -21.67 -4.55 13.78
CA VAL A 351 -20.45 -5.33 13.93
C VAL A 351 -20.66 -6.52 14.85
N HIS A 352 -20.18 -7.68 14.46
CA HIS A 352 -20.25 -8.93 15.17
C HIS A 352 -18.92 -9.65 15.09
N THR A 353 -18.17 -9.63 16.16
CA THR A 353 -16.90 -10.35 16.24
C THR A 353 -17.10 -11.64 17.02
N LYS A 354 -16.50 -12.72 16.56
CA LYS A 354 -16.34 -13.97 17.31
C LYS A 354 -14.86 -14.19 17.53
N VAL A 355 -14.46 -14.32 18.79
CA VAL A 355 -13.07 -14.64 19.19
C VAL A 355 -13.07 -16.05 19.75
N GLN A 356 -12.06 -16.81 19.38
CA GLN A 356 -11.81 -18.17 19.88
C GLN A 356 -10.37 -18.27 20.32
N ILE A 357 -10.14 -18.54 21.59
CA ILE A 357 -8.84 -18.78 22.20
C ILE A 357 -8.69 -20.29 22.33
N ALA A 358 -7.74 -20.88 21.57
CA ALA A 358 -7.57 -22.33 21.51
C ALA A 358 -7.04 -22.90 22.84
N ASP A 359 -6.07 -22.21 23.44
CA ASP A 359 -5.45 -22.59 24.71
C ASP A 359 -4.77 -21.40 25.40
N THR A 360 -4.24 -21.64 26.58
CA THR A 360 -3.47 -20.68 27.40
C THR A 360 -1.96 -20.65 27.07
N GLY A 361 -1.53 -21.33 25.99
CA GLY A 361 -0.11 -21.53 25.69
C GLY A 361 0.53 -22.65 26.53
N LEU A 362 1.86 -22.72 26.48
CA LEU A 362 2.65 -23.74 27.19
C LEU A 362 2.80 -23.50 28.72
N ILE A 363 2.12 -22.51 29.28
CA ILE A 363 2.19 -22.15 30.69
C ILE A 363 0.86 -22.49 31.34
N GLU A 364 0.82 -23.65 32.00
CA GLU A 364 -0.22 -24.02 32.97
C GLU A 364 -0.09 -23.26 34.29
#